data_ffa117c8d16b5df2c52beb119b636f2f
#
_entry.id   ffa117c8d16b5df2c52beb119b636f2f
#
_cell.length_a   1.000
_cell.length_b   1.000
_cell.length_c   1.000
_cell.angle_alpha   90.00
_cell.angle_beta   90.00
_cell.angle_gamma   90.00
#
_symmetry.space_group_name_H-M   'P 1'
#
loop_
_entity.id
_entity.type
_entity.pdbx_description
1 polymer ?
#
loop_
_entity_poly.entity_id
_entity_poly.type
_entity_poly.pdbx_seq_one_letter_code
_entity_poly.pdbx_strand_id
1 'polypeptide(L)'
;MTAMDVKRIDVPQLAAVLEGIEDIAYAMIFGSAQDGVVHAGSDLDVAVWLAQADGRTIDRLAQIVGKIEDALAVSCDLAVLNTAGPVLRHEALKGRVLFIRPRCEDEFSEFYVRTCAEYEDLMAWRTRQLAYRGYVCPSTA
;
A
#
# COMPACT_ATOMS: atom_id res chain seq x y z
N MET A 1 26.74 14.45 5.21
CA MET A 1 26.38 14.42 4.74
C MET A 1 25.59 14.01 4.29
N THR A 2 24.80 13.88 4.54
CA THR A 2 24.37 13.71 4.09
C THR A 2 23.35 13.53 3.19
N ALA A 3 23.17 14.19 2.31
CA ALA A 3 22.27 13.98 1.23
C ALA A 3 22.44 12.62 0.63
N MET A 4 23.38 11.95 1.18
CA MET A 4 23.69 10.63 0.74
C MET A 4 22.83 9.57 1.34
N ASP A 5 22.01 9.93 2.32
CA ASP A 5 21.15 8.97 2.99
C ASP A 5 19.88 8.70 2.19
N VAL A 6 20.06 8.48 0.90
CA VAL A 6 18.98 8.18 -0.03
C VAL A 6 19.40 6.94 -0.81
N LYS A 7 18.51 5.96 -0.88
CA LYS A 7 18.74 4.76 -1.66
C LYS A 7 17.72 4.66 -2.77
N ARG A 8 18.19 4.49 -4.00
CA ARG A 8 17.31 4.23 -5.12
C ARG A 8 17.08 2.74 -5.23
N ILE A 9 15.85 2.33 -5.42
CA ILE A 9 15.49 0.95 -5.62
C ILE A 9 15.11 0.73 -7.08
N ASP A 10 15.29 -0.51 -7.52
CA ASP A 10 14.85 -0.92 -8.84
C ASP A 10 13.38 -1.33 -8.74
N VAL A 11 12.46 -0.43 -9.10
CA VAL A 11 11.02 -0.69 -9.01
C VAL A 11 10.62 -1.89 -9.87
N PRO A 12 11.11 -2.06 -11.12
CA PRO A 12 10.84 -3.29 -11.87
C PRO A 12 11.31 -4.56 -11.16
N GLN A 13 12.43 -4.51 -10.44
CA GLN A 13 12.92 -5.66 -9.67
C GLN A 13 11.95 -5.96 -8.52
N LEU A 14 11.46 -4.94 -7.83
CA LEU A 14 10.47 -5.12 -6.78
C LEU A 14 9.22 -5.79 -7.33
N ALA A 15 8.72 -5.32 -8.46
CA ALA A 15 7.56 -5.93 -9.10
C ALA A 15 7.82 -7.38 -9.46
N ALA A 16 8.99 -7.69 -10.00
CA ALA A 16 9.35 -9.06 -10.37
C ALA A 16 9.41 -10.00 -9.17
N VAL A 17 9.99 -9.52 -8.05
CA VAL A 17 10.04 -10.29 -6.81
C VAL A 17 8.63 -10.65 -6.34
N LEU A 18 7.73 -9.68 -6.35
CA LEU A 18 6.35 -9.89 -5.88
C LEU A 18 5.56 -10.75 -6.85
N GLU A 19 5.76 -10.59 -8.16
CA GLU A 19 5.09 -11.42 -9.15
C GLU A 19 5.49 -12.90 -9.03
N GLY A 20 6.68 -13.17 -8.51
CA GLY A 20 7.15 -14.53 -8.26
C GLY A 20 6.43 -15.20 -7.10
N ILE A 21 5.63 -14.48 -6.35
CA ILE A 21 4.85 -15.01 -5.22
C ILE A 21 3.42 -15.18 -5.69
N GLU A 22 3.02 -16.44 -5.95
CA GLU A 22 1.72 -16.74 -6.58
C GLU A 22 0.52 -16.23 -5.81
N ASP A 23 0.62 -16.15 -4.50
CA ASP A 23 -0.49 -15.72 -3.65
C ASP A 23 -0.82 -14.24 -3.77
N ILE A 24 0.06 -13.45 -4.35
CA ILE A 24 -0.18 -12.01 -4.47
C ILE A 24 -0.98 -11.76 -5.74
N ALA A 25 -2.20 -11.27 -5.59
CA ALA A 25 -3.08 -10.95 -6.71
C ALA A 25 -2.70 -9.63 -7.38
N TYR A 26 -2.41 -8.63 -6.57
CA TYR A 26 -1.91 -7.33 -7.05
C TYR A 26 -1.12 -6.66 -5.93
N ALA A 27 -0.27 -5.72 -6.32
CA ALA A 27 0.63 -5.05 -5.39
C ALA A 27 0.86 -3.60 -5.79
N MET A 28 1.10 -2.76 -4.78
CA MET A 28 1.35 -1.33 -4.98
C MET A 28 2.50 -0.88 -4.10
N ILE A 29 3.25 0.10 -4.58
CA ILE A 29 4.22 0.83 -3.76
C ILE A 29 3.58 2.19 -3.43
N PHE A 30 3.66 2.60 -2.17
CA PHE A 30 3.01 3.85 -1.76
C PHE A 30 3.87 4.58 -0.74
N GLY A 31 3.36 5.68 -0.20
CA GLY A 31 4.10 6.47 0.77
C GLY A 31 5.24 7.25 0.14
N SER A 32 6.24 7.57 0.96
CA SER A 32 7.33 8.45 0.54
C SER A 32 8.25 7.85 -0.51
N ALA A 33 8.26 6.52 -0.65
CA ALA A 33 9.18 5.84 -1.59
C ALA A 33 8.50 5.43 -2.90
N GLN A 34 7.30 5.93 -3.19
CA GLN A 34 6.57 5.51 -4.39
C GLN A 34 7.29 5.89 -5.69
N ASP A 35 8.21 6.84 -5.63
CA ASP A 35 9.03 7.24 -6.76
C ASP A 35 10.30 6.39 -6.90
N GLY A 36 10.50 5.39 -6.04
CA GLY A 36 11.67 4.54 -6.08
C GLY A 36 12.84 5.05 -5.25
N VAL A 37 12.63 6.08 -4.44
CA VAL A 37 13.68 6.66 -3.61
C VAL A 37 13.32 6.46 -2.14
N VAL A 38 14.19 5.76 -1.41
CA VAL A 38 14.01 5.50 0.02
C VAL A 38 14.97 6.39 0.79
N HIS A 39 14.43 7.26 1.64
CA HIS A 39 15.23 8.17 2.46
C HIS A 39 15.71 7.48 3.74
N ALA A 40 16.82 7.96 4.31
CA ALA A 40 17.35 7.42 5.55
C ALA A 40 16.29 7.47 6.64
N GLY A 41 16.18 6.37 7.37
CA GLY A 41 15.19 6.27 8.44
C GLY A 41 13.77 6.00 7.97
N SER A 42 13.55 5.90 6.68
CA SER A 42 12.25 5.56 6.11
C SER A 42 12.25 4.13 5.61
N ASP A 43 11.07 3.51 5.60
CA ASP A 43 10.87 2.18 5.06
C ASP A 43 10.22 2.26 3.69
N LEU A 44 10.41 1.20 2.93
CA LEU A 44 9.70 1.03 1.67
C LEU A 44 8.28 0.52 1.99
N ASP A 45 7.27 1.29 1.66
CA ASP A 45 5.88 0.91 1.92
C ASP A 45 5.31 0.16 0.72
N VAL A 46 4.96 -1.09 0.93
CA VAL A 46 4.38 -1.97 -0.09
C VAL A 46 3.05 -2.50 0.39
N ALA A 47 2.05 -2.51 -0.47
CA ALA A 47 0.75 -3.07 -0.18
C ALA A 47 0.46 -4.22 -1.13
N VAL A 48 -0.07 -5.31 -0.59
CA VAL A 48 -0.40 -6.49 -1.38
C VAL A 48 -1.81 -6.98 -1.06
N TRP A 49 -2.48 -7.52 -2.06
CA TRP A 49 -3.72 -8.27 -1.86
C TRP A 49 -3.38 -9.75 -2.03
N LEU A 50 -3.68 -10.53 -1.00
CA LEU A 50 -3.43 -11.96 -1.01
C LEU A 50 -4.67 -12.70 -1.54
N ALA A 51 -4.44 -13.58 -2.48
CA ALA A 51 -5.52 -14.38 -3.08
C ALA A 51 -6.19 -15.28 -2.05
N GLN A 52 -5.41 -15.75 -1.07
CA GLN A 52 -5.93 -16.55 0.03
C GLN A 52 -5.33 -16.06 1.33
N ALA A 53 -6.17 -15.47 2.19
CA ALA A 53 -5.77 -15.08 3.53
C ALA A 53 -6.25 -16.15 4.50
N ASP A 54 -5.32 -16.86 5.10
CA ASP A 54 -5.61 -17.94 6.06
C ASP A 54 -4.87 -17.70 7.37
N GLY A 55 -4.89 -18.70 8.25
CA GLY A 55 -4.25 -18.60 9.57
C GLY A 55 -2.73 -18.49 9.55
N ARG A 56 -2.08 -18.62 8.40
CA ARG A 56 -0.62 -18.51 8.25
C ARG A 56 -0.20 -17.18 7.70
N THR A 57 -1.08 -16.20 7.71
CA THR A 57 -0.83 -14.90 7.10
C THR A 57 0.43 -14.23 7.67
N ILE A 58 0.65 -14.31 8.98
CA ILE A 58 1.83 -13.70 9.61
C ILE A 58 3.12 -14.31 9.09
N ASP A 59 3.20 -15.63 8.99
CA ASP A 59 4.38 -16.31 8.47
C ASP A 59 4.63 -15.92 7.01
N ARG A 60 3.57 -15.86 6.23
CA ARG A 60 3.66 -15.47 4.82
C ARG A 60 4.13 -14.04 4.65
N LEU A 61 3.66 -13.14 5.50
CA LEU A 61 4.10 -11.74 5.48
C LEU A 61 5.58 -11.64 5.78
N ALA A 62 6.06 -12.38 6.78
CA ALA A 62 7.47 -12.39 7.10
C ALA A 62 8.31 -12.90 5.92
N GLN A 63 7.83 -13.91 5.22
CA GLN A 63 8.51 -14.43 4.03
C GLN A 63 8.56 -13.40 2.89
N ILE A 64 7.45 -12.72 2.65
CA ILE A 64 7.38 -11.71 1.61
C ILE A 64 8.33 -10.55 1.93
N VAL A 65 8.28 -10.05 3.16
CA VAL A 65 9.18 -8.98 3.61
C VAL A 65 10.64 -9.40 3.46
N GLY A 66 10.95 -10.63 3.86
CA GLY A 66 12.31 -11.16 3.73
C GLY A 66 12.79 -11.17 2.29
N LYS A 67 11.94 -11.58 1.36
CA LYS A 67 12.30 -11.59 -0.06
C LYS A 67 12.54 -10.19 -0.61
N ILE A 68 11.72 -9.25 -0.20
CA ILE A 68 11.88 -7.85 -0.63
C ILE A 68 13.19 -7.28 -0.08
N GLU A 69 13.41 -7.45 1.23
CA GLU A 69 14.59 -6.90 1.89
C GLU A 69 15.86 -7.51 1.38
N ASP A 70 15.85 -8.83 1.11
CA ASP A 70 17.02 -9.51 0.54
C ASP A 70 17.33 -9.04 -0.87
N ALA A 71 16.29 -8.82 -1.68
CA ALA A 71 16.49 -8.45 -3.08
C ALA A 71 16.90 -6.98 -3.24
N LEU A 72 16.33 -6.09 -2.41
CA LEU A 72 16.50 -4.65 -2.57
C LEU A 72 17.40 -4.02 -1.52
N ALA A 73 17.77 -4.76 -0.48
CA ALA A 73 18.61 -4.29 0.62
C ALA A 73 18.08 -3.02 1.28
N VAL A 74 16.76 -2.95 1.46
CA VAL A 74 16.07 -1.86 2.16
C VAL A 74 15.08 -2.45 3.15
N SER A 75 14.76 -1.71 4.20
CA SER A 75 13.68 -2.10 5.11
C SER A 75 12.34 -1.92 4.44
N CYS A 76 11.45 -2.88 4.62
CA CYS A 76 10.14 -2.88 3.98
C CYS A 76 9.04 -2.96 5.04
N ASP A 77 8.03 -2.08 4.91
CA ASP A 77 6.80 -2.16 5.67
C ASP A 77 5.71 -2.68 4.74
N LEU A 78 5.18 -3.86 5.04
CA LEU A 78 4.23 -4.54 4.18
C LEU A 78 2.83 -4.43 4.76
N ALA A 79 1.90 -3.89 3.97
CA ALA A 79 0.50 -3.81 4.32
C ALA A 79 -0.29 -4.87 3.55
N VAL A 80 -1.20 -5.55 4.24
CA VAL A 80 -2.11 -6.51 3.62
C VAL A 80 -3.44 -5.81 3.40
N LEU A 81 -3.80 -5.63 2.14
CA LEU A 81 -5.01 -4.89 1.78
C LEU A 81 -6.28 -5.63 2.18
N ASN A 82 -6.22 -6.96 2.27
CA ASN A 82 -7.38 -7.78 2.65
C ASN A 82 -7.99 -7.34 3.98
N THR A 83 -7.14 -6.96 4.93
CA THR A 83 -7.58 -6.61 6.29
C THR A 83 -7.38 -5.14 6.64
N ALA A 84 -6.82 -4.35 5.73
CA ALA A 84 -6.56 -2.94 5.97
C ALA A 84 -7.87 -2.14 6.00
N GLY A 85 -7.88 -1.07 6.79
CA GLY A 85 -9.02 -0.16 6.83
C GLY A 85 -9.06 0.79 5.64
N PRO A 86 -10.14 1.59 5.54
CA PRO A 86 -10.33 2.46 4.36
C PRO A 86 -9.23 3.48 4.15
N VAL A 87 -8.65 4.01 5.21
CA VAL A 87 -7.60 5.03 5.10
C VAL A 87 -6.36 4.44 4.47
N LEU A 88 -5.88 3.29 4.97
CA LEU A 88 -4.68 2.66 4.44
C LEU A 88 -4.90 2.18 3.00
N ARG A 89 -6.08 1.61 2.71
CA ARG A 89 -6.41 1.19 1.35
C ARG A 89 -6.37 2.39 0.39
N HIS A 90 -6.94 3.50 0.82
CA HIS A 90 -6.95 4.72 0.01
C HIS A 90 -5.53 5.25 -0.22
N GLU A 91 -4.70 5.24 0.83
CA GLU A 91 -3.31 5.67 0.70
C GLU A 91 -2.53 4.78 -0.29
N ALA A 92 -2.78 3.47 -0.25
CA ALA A 92 -2.15 2.54 -1.18
C ALA A 92 -2.56 2.84 -2.63
N LEU A 93 -3.83 3.15 -2.85
CA LEU A 93 -4.33 3.48 -4.19
C LEU A 93 -3.78 4.79 -4.74
N LYS A 94 -3.37 5.70 -3.87
CA LYS A 94 -2.72 6.95 -4.29
C LYS A 94 -1.28 6.71 -4.73
N GLY A 95 -0.74 5.56 -4.44
CA GLY A 95 0.61 5.19 -4.83
C GLY A 95 0.67 4.70 -6.27
N ARG A 96 1.59 3.80 -6.50
CA ARG A 96 1.87 3.30 -7.84
C ARG A 96 1.62 1.80 -7.89
N VAL A 97 0.80 1.36 -8.83
CA VAL A 97 0.55 -0.07 -9.02
C VAL A 97 1.81 -0.72 -9.59
N LEU A 98 2.27 -1.78 -8.93
CA LEU A 98 3.42 -2.55 -9.41
C LEU A 98 2.99 -3.59 -10.44
N PHE A 99 1.93 -4.32 -10.14
CA PHE A 99 1.33 -5.25 -11.08
C PHE A 99 -0.07 -5.64 -10.63
N ILE A 100 -0.86 -6.10 -11.58
CA ILE A 100 -2.17 -6.72 -11.36
C ILE A 100 -2.17 -7.97 -12.22
N ARG A 101 -2.40 -9.13 -11.61
CA ARG A 101 -2.47 -10.36 -12.40
C ARG A 101 -3.68 -10.29 -13.34
N PRO A 102 -3.54 -10.72 -14.58
CA PRO A 102 -4.65 -10.60 -15.55
C PRO A 102 -5.97 -11.20 -15.05
N ARG A 103 -5.91 -12.32 -14.35
CA ARG A 103 -7.11 -12.97 -13.82
C ARG A 103 -7.73 -12.22 -12.65
N CYS A 104 -7.06 -11.21 -12.12
CA CYS A 104 -7.49 -10.44 -10.94
C CYS A 104 -7.88 -9.01 -11.27
N GLU A 105 -7.96 -8.66 -12.55
CA GLU A 105 -8.29 -7.29 -12.96
C GLU A 105 -9.66 -6.85 -12.48
N ASP A 106 -10.65 -7.73 -12.57
CA ASP A 106 -12.01 -7.41 -12.11
C ASP A 106 -12.03 -7.22 -10.59
N GLU A 107 -11.32 -8.08 -9.86
CA GLU A 107 -11.22 -7.95 -8.41
C GLU A 107 -10.56 -6.64 -8.02
N PHE A 108 -9.51 -6.26 -8.74
CA PHE A 108 -8.84 -4.98 -8.47
C PHE A 108 -9.78 -3.80 -8.72
N SER A 109 -10.54 -3.85 -9.81
CA SER A 109 -11.50 -2.79 -10.12
C SER A 109 -12.55 -2.65 -9.03
N GLU A 110 -13.08 -3.76 -8.52
CA GLU A 110 -14.02 -3.76 -7.41
C GLU A 110 -13.38 -3.19 -6.14
N PHE A 111 -12.15 -3.59 -5.87
CA PHE A 111 -11.40 -3.07 -4.73
C PHE A 111 -11.24 -1.56 -4.83
N TYR A 112 -10.89 -1.06 -6.00
CA TYR A 112 -10.69 0.36 -6.25
C TYR A 112 -11.97 1.15 -5.96
N VAL A 113 -13.08 0.73 -6.57
CA VAL A 113 -14.36 1.43 -6.43
C VAL A 113 -14.83 1.39 -4.97
N ARG A 114 -14.76 0.22 -4.35
CA ARG A 114 -15.18 0.06 -2.96
C ARG A 114 -14.35 0.92 -2.02
N THR A 115 -13.04 0.94 -2.22
CA THR A 115 -12.14 1.73 -1.38
C THR A 115 -12.44 3.21 -1.47
N CYS A 116 -12.65 3.73 -2.68
CA CYS A 116 -13.00 5.13 -2.87
C CYS A 116 -14.32 5.47 -2.17
N ALA A 117 -15.33 4.62 -2.31
CA ALA A 117 -16.63 4.84 -1.69
C ALA A 117 -16.54 4.82 -0.16
N GLU A 118 -15.85 3.84 0.39
CA GLU A 118 -15.68 3.71 1.84
C GLU A 118 -14.89 4.89 2.42
N TYR A 119 -13.88 5.35 1.70
CA TYR A 119 -13.10 6.50 2.13
C TYR A 119 -13.94 7.77 2.13
N GLU A 120 -14.72 8.00 1.08
CA GLU A 120 -15.61 9.14 1.00
C GLU A 120 -16.65 9.14 2.12
N ASP A 121 -17.22 7.98 2.41
CA ASP A 121 -18.19 7.84 3.51
C ASP A 121 -17.55 8.15 4.85
N LEU A 122 -16.34 7.66 5.08
CA LEU A 122 -15.61 7.92 6.31
C LEU A 122 -15.29 9.40 6.48
N MET A 123 -14.86 10.07 5.41
CA MET A 123 -14.54 11.48 5.46
C MET A 123 -15.79 12.32 5.68
N ALA A 124 -16.90 11.96 5.06
CA ALA A 124 -18.18 12.62 5.27
C ALA A 124 -18.65 12.46 6.73
N TRP A 125 -18.50 11.26 7.28
CA TRP A 125 -18.84 11.01 8.67
C TRP A 125 -17.98 11.86 9.62
N ARG A 126 -16.68 11.90 9.39
CA ARG A 126 -15.76 12.71 10.20
C ARG A 126 -16.12 14.19 10.14
N THR A 127 -16.42 14.69 8.97
CA THR A 127 -16.81 16.08 8.78
C THR A 127 -18.07 16.39 9.61
N ARG A 128 -19.07 15.51 9.58
CA ARG A 128 -20.30 15.68 10.36
C ARG A 128 -20.01 15.66 11.86
N GLN A 129 -19.13 14.75 12.31
CA GLN A 129 -18.78 14.66 13.72
C GLN A 129 -18.06 15.91 14.20
N LEU A 130 -17.15 16.43 13.41
CA LEU A 130 -16.44 17.66 13.76
C LEU A 130 -17.39 18.86 13.81
N ALA A 131 -18.29 18.98 12.85
CA ALA A 131 -19.30 20.04 12.83
C ALA A 131 -20.21 19.95 14.06
N TYR A 132 -20.62 18.74 14.42
CA TYR A 132 -21.44 18.51 15.59
C TYR A 132 -20.76 18.97 16.88
N ARG A 133 -19.41 18.85 16.94
CA ARG A 133 -18.64 19.28 18.09
C ARG A 133 -18.26 20.76 18.04
N GLY A 134 -18.75 21.50 17.08
CA GLY A 134 -18.47 22.93 16.96
C GLY A 134 -17.24 23.29 16.14
N TYR A 135 -16.63 22.32 15.48
CA TYR A 135 -15.52 22.62 14.58
C TYR A 135 -16.06 22.95 13.19
N VAL A 136 -15.42 23.90 12.56
CA VAL A 136 -15.77 24.29 11.18
C VAL A 136 -14.65 23.82 10.27
N CYS A 137 -14.99 22.97 9.30
CA CYS A 137 -14.02 22.53 8.33
C CYS A 137 -13.66 23.69 7.40
N PRO A 138 -12.36 23.89 7.13
CA PRO A 138 -11.97 24.90 6.14
C PRO A 138 -12.62 24.58 4.80
N SER A 139 -13.17 25.60 4.16
CA SER A 139 -13.72 25.43 2.84
C SER A 139 -12.59 25.20 1.86
N THR A 140 -12.64 24.06 1.17
CA THR A 140 -11.71 23.81 0.08
C THR A 140 -12.43 24.19 -1.19
N ALA A 141 -12.35 25.43 -1.48
CA ALA A 141 -12.93 25.90 -2.73
C ALA A 141 -12.05 25.53 -3.91
#